data_0b4b6fa694950f86a6b7e44d0f9b0735
#
_entry.id   0b4b6fa694950f86a6b7e44d0f9b0735
#
_cell.length_a   1.000
_cell.length_b   1.000
_cell.length_c   1.000
_cell.angle_alpha   90.00
_cell.angle_beta   90.00
_cell.angle_gamma   90.00
#
_symmetry.space_group_name_H-M   'P 1'
#
loop_
_entity.id
_entity.type
_entity.pdbx_description
1 polymer ?
#
loop_
_entity_poly.entity_id
_entity_poly.type
_entity_poly.pdbx_seq_one_letter_code
_entity_poly.pdbx_strand_id
1 'polypeptide(L)'
;MRLVHISDTHLGAGGLSRKISTSGINQREEDICDAFIRAIDQIIQIKPDIVIHSGDLFHSVRPTNRIINIAIRQLLRLTAVNVPVIIISGNHDTPKQRGVGSIFSFFEIFPGFSLVYQDRYEMIRIKDLALHAIPHCLSATTFQSELEKVEIDMEARFNVLTLHGVVSGIKEFSMGELSELEVPSSLFKKGFDYVALGHYHRYTQVEENVYYSGSTERVSMAELGQEKGFVEVNLSSKEIKFHTVPTRPMIELPQIYAEGKNQDEVLQEVEDLIQANDIKDKIVRLKVTQIPAHVYNSLNFRRLSELKAEALYFDLRFEKKEEKEKNFTAKTSIGKLAEEFSQYLKDYVIEDLKKDKLQELGLKYISEKREEEE
;
A
#
# COMPACT_ATOMS: atom_id res chain seq x y z
N MET A 1 -13.17 -16.29 -26.27
CA MET A 1 -11.96 -16.55 -25.49
C MET A 1 -12.16 -15.97 -24.11
N ARG A 2 -11.86 -16.73 -23.07
CA ARG A 2 -11.99 -16.34 -21.66
C ARG A 2 -10.60 -16.12 -21.06
N LEU A 3 -10.35 -14.97 -20.54
CA LEU A 3 -9.08 -14.56 -19.94
C LEU A 3 -9.30 -14.26 -18.46
N VAL A 4 -8.33 -14.56 -17.61
CA VAL A 4 -8.26 -14.08 -16.24
C VAL A 4 -7.10 -13.09 -16.11
N HIS A 5 -7.38 -11.94 -15.53
CA HIS A 5 -6.42 -10.88 -15.18
C HIS A 5 -6.28 -10.79 -13.66
N ILE A 6 -5.09 -11.02 -13.15
CA ILE A 6 -4.68 -10.93 -11.76
C ILE A 6 -3.41 -10.08 -11.68
N SER A 7 -3.19 -9.34 -10.60
CA SER A 7 -1.98 -8.54 -10.37
C SER A 7 -1.70 -8.34 -8.87
N ASP A 8 -0.58 -7.74 -8.56
CA ASP A 8 -0.25 -7.20 -7.24
C ASP A 8 -0.48 -8.20 -6.10
N THR A 9 -0.05 -9.44 -6.31
CA THR A 9 -0.22 -10.52 -5.32
C THR A 9 0.77 -10.40 -4.17
N HIS A 10 1.87 -9.67 -4.34
CA HIS A 10 2.87 -9.33 -3.33
C HIS A 10 3.26 -10.48 -2.41
N LEU A 11 3.50 -11.65 -2.97
CA LEU A 11 3.93 -12.81 -2.21
C LEU A 11 5.19 -12.50 -1.39
N GLY A 12 5.13 -12.75 -0.08
CA GLY A 12 6.19 -12.44 0.86
C GLY A 12 6.05 -11.11 1.59
N ALA A 13 4.99 -10.32 1.33
CA ALA A 13 4.71 -9.14 2.15
C ALA A 13 4.28 -9.57 3.56
N GLY A 14 4.86 -8.93 4.59
CA GLY A 14 4.61 -9.22 6.00
C GLY A 14 4.20 -7.99 6.82
N GLY A 15 3.75 -6.91 6.17
CA GLY A 15 3.29 -5.69 6.83
C GLY A 15 2.04 -5.88 7.69
N LEU A 16 1.69 -4.88 8.51
CA LEU A 16 0.51 -4.84 9.39
C LEU A 16 0.47 -5.91 10.49
N SER A 17 1.54 -6.64 10.78
CA SER A 17 1.65 -7.47 11.98
C SER A 17 3.08 -7.93 12.21
N ARG A 18 3.42 -8.13 13.48
CA ARG A 18 4.61 -8.87 13.90
C ARG A 18 4.24 -10.20 14.58
N LYS A 19 2.96 -10.54 14.63
CA LYS A 19 2.51 -11.82 15.21
C LYS A 19 2.97 -12.96 14.30
N ILE A 20 3.48 -13.99 14.96
CA ILE A 20 3.92 -15.22 14.32
C ILE A 20 2.78 -16.22 14.42
N SER A 21 2.49 -16.89 13.31
CA SER A 21 1.49 -17.95 13.23
C SER A 21 1.96 -19.23 13.93
N THR A 22 1.09 -20.22 14.00
CA THR A 22 1.43 -21.55 14.54
C THR A 22 2.50 -22.28 13.74
N SER A 23 2.70 -21.89 12.48
CA SER A 23 3.77 -22.44 11.62
C SER A 23 5.13 -21.78 11.83
N GLY A 24 5.23 -20.76 12.70
CA GLY A 24 6.46 -20.02 12.96
C GLY A 24 6.75 -18.91 11.92
N ILE A 25 5.75 -18.52 11.12
CA ILE A 25 5.86 -17.54 10.03
C ILE A 25 5.06 -16.28 10.39
N ASN A 26 5.44 -15.14 9.84
CA ASN A 26 4.63 -13.94 9.97
C ASN A 26 3.20 -14.20 9.47
N GLN A 27 2.20 -13.91 10.32
CA GLN A 27 0.80 -14.21 10.01
C GLN A 27 0.32 -13.51 8.74
N ARG A 28 0.76 -12.28 8.48
CA ARG A 28 0.36 -11.55 7.26
C ARG A 28 0.98 -12.13 6.00
N GLU A 29 2.21 -12.63 6.09
CA GLU A 29 2.83 -13.35 4.98
C GLU A 29 2.06 -14.64 4.64
N GLU A 30 1.54 -15.35 5.66
CA GLU A 30 0.64 -16.49 5.43
C GLU A 30 -0.69 -16.06 4.82
N ASP A 31 -1.34 -15.02 5.36
CA ASP A 31 -2.62 -14.53 4.83
C ASP A 31 -2.54 -14.20 3.33
N ILE A 32 -1.43 -13.56 2.91
CA ILE A 32 -1.18 -13.21 1.50
C ILE A 32 -0.99 -14.45 0.64
N CYS A 33 -0.21 -15.41 1.13
CA CYS A 33 -0.04 -16.69 0.44
C CYS A 33 -1.37 -17.45 0.32
N ASP A 34 -2.17 -17.47 1.37
CA ASP A 34 -3.47 -18.13 1.39
C ASP A 34 -4.48 -17.46 0.46
N ALA A 35 -4.47 -16.12 0.37
CA ALA A 35 -5.29 -15.38 -0.58
C ALA A 35 -4.91 -15.74 -2.03
N PHE A 36 -3.61 -15.80 -2.33
CA PHE A 36 -3.13 -16.24 -3.63
C PHE A 36 -3.55 -17.68 -3.95
N ILE A 37 -3.42 -18.61 -3.01
CA ILE A 37 -3.84 -20.00 -3.19
C ILE A 37 -5.34 -20.07 -3.49
N ARG A 38 -6.18 -19.35 -2.72
CA ARG A 38 -7.63 -19.26 -2.97
C ARG A 38 -7.97 -18.67 -4.34
N ALA A 39 -7.22 -17.64 -4.78
CA ALA A 39 -7.38 -17.09 -6.14
C ALA A 39 -7.10 -18.16 -7.21
N ILE A 40 -5.98 -18.90 -7.09
CA ILE A 40 -5.64 -19.98 -8.02
C ILE A 40 -6.69 -21.08 -8.00
N ASP A 41 -7.24 -21.46 -6.85
CA ASP A 41 -8.31 -22.45 -6.72
C ASP A 41 -9.56 -22.02 -7.52
N GLN A 42 -9.98 -20.75 -7.38
CA GLN A 42 -11.11 -20.20 -8.12
C GLN A 42 -10.82 -20.14 -9.64
N ILE A 43 -9.61 -19.71 -10.03
CA ILE A 43 -9.21 -19.62 -11.44
C ILE A 43 -9.23 -21.00 -12.11
N ILE A 44 -8.78 -22.05 -11.42
CA ILE A 44 -8.84 -23.43 -11.94
C ILE A 44 -10.30 -23.88 -12.18
N GLN A 45 -11.24 -23.48 -11.31
CA GLN A 45 -12.67 -23.80 -11.47
C GLN A 45 -13.28 -23.05 -12.66
N ILE A 46 -12.85 -21.81 -12.93
CA ILE A 46 -13.31 -21.00 -14.09
C ILE A 46 -12.86 -21.64 -15.41
N LYS A 47 -11.71 -22.32 -15.43
CA LYS A 47 -11.09 -22.90 -16.63
C LYS A 47 -10.94 -21.86 -17.75
N PRO A 48 -10.18 -20.78 -17.53
CA PRO A 48 -9.94 -19.77 -18.56
C PRO A 48 -9.06 -20.33 -19.69
N ASP A 49 -9.07 -19.67 -20.84
CA ASP A 49 -8.14 -19.97 -21.93
C ASP A 49 -6.72 -19.49 -21.65
N ILE A 50 -6.57 -18.49 -20.77
CA ILE A 50 -5.30 -17.84 -20.43
C ILE A 50 -5.41 -17.10 -19.08
N VAL A 51 -4.30 -17.03 -18.33
CA VAL A 51 -4.13 -16.18 -17.15
C VAL A 51 -3.03 -15.16 -17.43
N ILE A 52 -3.31 -13.88 -17.16
CA ILE A 52 -2.35 -12.78 -17.24
C ILE A 52 -2.12 -12.26 -15.81
N HIS A 53 -0.85 -12.23 -15.38
CA HIS A 53 -0.41 -11.58 -14.15
C HIS A 53 0.31 -10.27 -14.50
N SER A 54 -0.33 -9.13 -14.20
CA SER A 54 0.12 -7.80 -14.62
C SER A 54 1.11 -7.15 -13.65
N GLY A 55 2.07 -7.94 -13.12
CA GLY A 55 3.20 -7.46 -12.30
C GLY A 55 2.98 -7.59 -10.80
N ASP A 56 4.08 -7.42 -10.06
CA ASP A 56 4.16 -7.52 -8.60
C ASP A 56 3.66 -8.88 -8.06
N LEU A 57 4.15 -9.96 -8.68
CA LEU A 57 3.95 -11.32 -8.16
C LEU A 57 4.60 -11.45 -6.77
N PHE A 58 5.79 -10.91 -6.61
CA PHE A 58 6.55 -10.91 -5.36
C PHE A 58 6.63 -9.50 -4.75
N HIS A 59 6.65 -9.43 -3.43
CA HIS A 59 6.82 -8.16 -2.70
C HIS A 59 8.25 -7.62 -2.73
N SER A 60 9.21 -8.42 -3.15
CA SER A 60 10.61 -7.99 -3.26
C SER A 60 11.35 -8.76 -4.34
N VAL A 61 12.40 -8.15 -4.85
CA VAL A 61 13.31 -8.73 -5.87
C VAL A 61 14.03 -10.01 -5.41
N ARG A 62 14.08 -10.27 -4.11
CA ARG A 62 14.69 -11.45 -3.48
C ARG A 62 13.72 -12.11 -2.51
N PRO A 63 12.68 -12.76 -3.00
CA PRO A 63 11.76 -13.49 -2.15
C PRO A 63 12.47 -14.67 -1.46
N THR A 64 11.95 -15.12 -0.34
CA THR A 64 12.48 -16.31 0.35
C THR A 64 12.21 -17.57 -0.46
N ASN A 65 13.04 -18.62 -0.27
CA ASN A 65 12.84 -19.91 -0.93
C ASN A 65 11.44 -20.49 -0.68
N ARG A 66 10.85 -20.25 0.49
CA ARG A 66 9.49 -20.66 0.82
C ARG A 66 8.48 -20.00 -0.11
N ILE A 67 8.60 -18.69 -0.30
CA ILE A 67 7.71 -17.90 -1.14
C ILE A 67 7.85 -18.29 -2.61
N ILE A 68 9.07 -18.47 -3.10
CA ILE A 68 9.34 -18.96 -4.46
C ILE A 68 8.66 -20.33 -4.67
N ASN A 69 8.80 -21.24 -3.71
CA ASN A 69 8.20 -22.57 -3.79
C ASN A 69 6.66 -22.51 -3.85
N ILE A 70 6.03 -21.64 -3.05
CA ILE A 70 4.58 -21.44 -3.08
C ILE A 70 4.16 -20.92 -4.46
N ALA A 71 4.81 -19.87 -4.96
CA ALA A 71 4.49 -19.30 -6.27
C ALA A 71 4.58 -20.35 -7.39
N ILE A 72 5.69 -21.04 -7.49
CA ILE A 72 5.92 -22.08 -8.50
C ILE A 72 4.85 -23.17 -8.40
N ARG A 73 4.61 -23.73 -7.22
CA ARG A 73 3.64 -24.81 -7.03
C ARG A 73 2.23 -24.40 -7.44
N GLN A 74 1.80 -23.17 -7.07
CA GLN A 74 0.47 -22.72 -7.40
C GLN A 74 0.31 -22.43 -8.90
N LEU A 75 1.28 -21.76 -9.51
CA LEU A 75 1.26 -21.46 -10.94
C LEU A 75 1.33 -22.73 -11.81
N LEU A 76 2.10 -23.75 -11.39
CA LEU A 76 2.15 -25.06 -12.07
C LEU A 76 0.80 -25.81 -12.04
N ARG A 77 -0.06 -25.54 -11.06
CA ARG A 77 -1.43 -26.11 -11.05
C ARG A 77 -2.28 -25.61 -12.22
N LEU A 78 -2.06 -24.34 -12.65
CA LEU A 78 -2.73 -23.79 -13.84
C LEU A 78 -2.22 -24.45 -15.11
N THR A 79 -0.90 -24.57 -15.28
CA THR A 79 -0.34 -25.22 -16.48
C THR A 79 -0.65 -26.71 -16.54
N ALA A 80 -0.77 -27.39 -15.39
CA ALA A 80 -1.19 -28.79 -15.31
C ALA A 80 -2.62 -29.04 -15.84
N VAL A 81 -3.47 -28.02 -15.84
CA VAL A 81 -4.81 -28.07 -16.45
C VAL A 81 -4.84 -27.40 -17.82
N ASN A 82 -3.68 -27.25 -18.47
CA ASN A 82 -3.48 -26.66 -19.80
C ASN A 82 -3.92 -25.18 -19.90
N VAL A 83 -3.83 -24.42 -18.83
CA VAL A 83 -4.03 -22.97 -18.83
C VAL A 83 -2.67 -22.28 -18.90
N PRO A 84 -2.31 -21.63 -20.02
CA PRO A 84 -1.07 -20.86 -20.14
C PRO A 84 -1.11 -19.65 -19.21
N VAL A 85 0.05 -19.34 -18.61
CA VAL A 85 0.22 -18.24 -17.67
C VAL A 85 1.25 -17.27 -18.22
N ILE A 86 0.84 -16.01 -18.38
CA ILE A 86 1.72 -14.92 -18.78
C ILE A 86 1.95 -14.04 -17.57
N ILE A 87 3.22 -13.71 -17.28
CA ILE A 87 3.60 -12.86 -16.15
C ILE A 87 4.51 -11.76 -16.65
N ILE A 88 4.16 -10.52 -16.37
CA ILE A 88 5.10 -9.40 -16.51
C ILE A 88 5.68 -9.06 -15.13
N SER A 89 6.88 -8.47 -15.07
CA SER A 89 7.40 -7.93 -13.82
C SER A 89 6.78 -6.57 -13.50
N GLY A 90 6.54 -6.32 -12.19
CA GLY A 90 6.20 -5.01 -11.64
C GLY A 90 7.41 -4.32 -11.00
N ASN A 91 7.19 -3.24 -10.26
CA ASN A 91 8.28 -2.47 -9.65
C ASN A 91 8.88 -3.14 -8.41
N HIS A 92 8.12 -3.98 -7.69
CA HIS A 92 8.61 -4.71 -6.52
C HIS A 92 9.47 -5.91 -6.88
N ASP A 93 9.24 -6.55 -8.01
CA ASP A 93 9.97 -7.76 -8.43
C ASP A 93 10.95 -7.51 -9.60
N THR A 94 11.10 -6.26 -10.04
CA THR A 94 12.15 -5.84 -11.00
C THR A 94 13.42 -5.42 -10.28
N PRO A 95 14.56 -6.10 -10.49
CA PRO A 95 15.83 -5.74 -9.87
C PRO A 95 16.35 -4.38 -10.38
N LYS A 96 16.66 -3.44 -9.48
CA LYS A 96 17.24 -2.13 -9.82
C LYS A 96 18.69 -2.20 -10.35
N GLN A 97 19.38 -3.32 -10.15
CA GLN A 97 20.74 -3.56 -10.58
C GLN A 97 20.79 -4.80 -11.47
N ARG A 98 21.29 -4.67 -12.69
CA ARG A 98 21.38 -5.77 -13.68
C ARG A 98 22.14 -7.00 -13.16
N GLY A 99 23.16 -6.81 -12.32
CA GLY A 99 23.94 -7.89 -11.76
C GLY A 99 23.22 -8.79 -10.75
N VAL A 100 22.03 -8.38 -10.28
CA VAL A 100 21.22 -9.17 -9.33
C VAL A 100 20.49 -10.30 -10.05
N GLY A 101 20.15 -10.12 -11.33
CA GLY A 101 19.29 -11.05 -12.07
C GLY A 101 17.83 -10.98 -11.62
N SER A 102 16.89 -11.40 -12.46
CA SER A 102 15.49 -11.47 -12.11
C SER A 102 15.14 -12.85 -11.57
N ILE A 103 14.27 -12.88 -10.54
CA ILE A 103 13.68 -14.12 -10.04
C ILE A 103 12.93 -14.89 -11.12
N PHE A 104 12.36 -14.18 -12.11
CA PHE A 104 11.61 -14.79 -13.19
C PHE A 104 12.45 -15.69 -14.10
N SER A 105 13.78 -15.52 -14.14
CA SER A 105 14.65 -16.44 -14.88
C SER A 105 14.57 -17.90 -14.39
N PHE A 106 14.21 -18.13 -13.12
CA PHE A 106 13.98 -19.48 -12.59
C PHE A 106 12.67 -20.08 -13.11
N PHE A 107 11.72 -19.26 -13.56
CA PHE A 107 10.44 -19.74 -14.05
C PHE A 107 10.49 -20.14 -15.52
N GLU A 108 11.50 -19.70 -16.27
CA GLU A 108 11.68 -20.03 -17.70
C GLU A 108 11.83 -21.52 -17.97
N ILE A 109 12.32 -22.27 -16.95
CA ILE A 109 12.50 -23.73 -17.08
C ILE A 109 11.18 -24.52 -17.04
N PHE A 110 10.08 -23.91 -16.62
CA PHE A 110 8.79 -24.57 -16.52
C PHE A 110 7.94 -24.36 -17.78
N PRO A 111 7.34 -25.41 -18.36
CA PRO A 111 6.49 -25.25 -19.53
C PRO A 111 5.18 -24.55 -19.21
N GLY A 112 4.67 -23.79 -20.17
CA GLY A 112 3.37 -23.11 -20.07
C GLY A 112 3.43 -21.72 -19.43
N PHE A 113 4.62 -21.22 -19.10
CA PHE A 113 4.85 -19.84 -18.70
C PHE A 113 5.43 -19.02 -19.84
N SER A 114 4.92 -17.79 -19.99
CA SER A 114 5.51 -16.75 -20.81
C SER A 114 5.84 -15.58 -19.88
N LEU A 115 7.12 -15.18 -19.80
CA LEU A 115 7.64 -14.26 -18.80
C LEU A 115 8.23 -13.03 -19.49
N VAL A 116 7.72 -11.84 -19.18
CA VAL A 116 8.21 -10.58 -19.75
C VAL A 116 8.75 -9.71 -18.61
N TYR A 117 10.07 -9.57 -18.51
CA TYR A 117 10.74 -8.91 -17.39
C TYR A 117 12.04 -8.19 -17.77
N GLN A 118 12.35 -8.07 -19.08
CA GLN A 118 13.63 -7.56 -19.56
C GLN A 118 13.54 -6.13 -20.15
N ASP A 119 12.94 -5.18 -19.42
CA ASP A 119 12.87 -3.76 -19.82
C ASP A 119 12.44 -3.52 -21.29
N ARG A 120 11.64 -4.42 -21.87
CA ARG A 120 11.26 -4.34 -23.29
C ARG A 120 9.84 -4.83 -23.51
N TYR A 121 9.21 -4.25 -24.52
CA TYR A 121 7.96 -4.74 -25.09
C TYR A 121 8.14 -6.10 -25.76
N GLU A 122 7.20 -7.01 -25.51
CA GLU A 122 7.10 -8.30 -26.19
C GLU A 122 5.65 -8.55 -26.63
N MET A 123 5.47 -9.09 -27.86
CA MET A 123 4.19 -9.57 -28.33
C MET A 123 4.18 -11.08 -28.29
N ILE A 124 3.18 -11.66 -27.62
CA ILE A 124 3.01 -13.10 -27.43
C ILE A 124 1.73 -13.52 -28.15
N ARG A 125 1.82 -14.43 -29.13
CA ARG A 125 0.65 -14.99 -29.81
C ARG A 125 0.21 -16.29 -29.15
N ILE A 126 -1.07 -16.34 -28.75
CA ILE A 126 -1.70 -17.53 -28.16
C ILE A 126 -3.05 -17.75 -28.83
N LYS A 127 -3.16 -18.77 -29.67
CA LYS A 127 -4.34 -18.99 -30.51
C LYS A 127 -4.67 -17.72 -31.32
N ASP A 128 -5.87 -17.18 -31.16
CA ASP A 128 -6.39 -16.00 -31.87
C ASP A 128 -6.07 -14.68 -31.15
N LEU A 129 -5.24 -14.72 -30.11
CA LEU A 129 -4.88 -13.56 -29.25
C LEU A 129 -3.47 -13.08 -29.56
N ALA A 130 -3.31 -11.78 -29.80
CA ALA A 130 -2.06 -11.06 -29.66
C ALA A 130 -2.04 -10.36 -28.30
N LEU A 131 -1.16 -10.82 -27.42
CA LEU A 131 -0.92 -10.19 -26.13
C LEU A 131 0.31 -9.28 -26.22
N HIS A 132 0.09 -7.99 -26.05
CA HIS A 132 1.11 -6.96 -25.98
C HIS A 132 1.50 -6.80 -24.52
N ALA A 133 2.75 -7.10 -24.16
CA ALA A 133 3.24 -7.13 -22.79
C ALA A 133 4.41 -6.18 -22.59
N ILE A 134 4.30 -5.29 -21.61
CA ILE A 134 5.36 -4.36 -21.21
C ILE A 134 5.59 -4.52 -19.70
N PRO A 135 6.77 -4.97 -19.27
CA PRO A 135 7.12 -5.10 -17.87
C PRO A 135 7.44 -3.72 -17.27
N HIS A 136 7.58 -3.66 -15.95
CA HIS A 136 8.17 -2.49 -15.32
C HIS A 136 9.61 -2.28 -15.84
N CYS A 137 9.90 -1.06 -16.32
CA CYS A 137 11.21 -0.68 -16.84
C CYS A 137 12.01 0.12 -15.81
N LEU A 138 13.34 0.02 -15.87
CA LEU A 138 14.22 0.72 -14.92
C LEU A 138 14.24 2.24 -15.10
N SER A 139 13.80 2.76 -16.26
CA SER A 139 13.68 4.19 -16.51
C SER A 139 12.40 4.55 -17.23
N ALA A 140 11.87 5.74 -16.93
CA ALA A 140 10.69 6.27 -17.62
C ALA A 140 10.94 6.45 -19.14
N THR A 141 12.16 6.83 -19.53
CA THR A 141 12.55 6.96 -20.96
C THR A 141 12.51 5.63 -21.70
N THR A 142 13.04 4.55 -21.09
CA THR A 142 12.93 3.20 -21.67
C THR A 142 11.46 2.81 -21.78
N PHE A 143 10.68 3.00 -20.71
CA PHE A 143 9.26 2.65 -20.70
C PHE A 143 8.49 3.37 -21.83
N GLN A 144 8.67 4.67 -21.98
CA GLN A 144 8.03 5.44 -23.06
C GLN A 144 8.42 4.93 -24.44
N SER A 145 9.71 4.62 -24.68
CA SER A 145 10.15 4.07 -25.95
C SER A 145 9.56 2.68 -26.24
N GLU A 146 9.30 1.89 -25.21
CA GLU A 146 8.65 0.57 -25.36
C GLU A 146 7.13 0.71 -25.62
N LEU A 147 6.46 1.72 -25.04
CA LEU A 147 5.06 2.03 -25.33
C LEU A 147 4.84 2.44 -26.81
N GLU A 148 5.82 3.12 -27.42
CA GLU A 148 5.75 3.57 -28.82
C GLU A 148 5.74 2.39 -29.82
N LYS A 149 6.36 1.25 -29.46
CA LYS A 149 6.44 0.04 -30.29
C LYS A 149 5.15 -0.74 -30.37
N VAL A 150 4.18 -0.44 -29.49
CA VAL A 150 2.94 -1.19 -29.39
C VAL A 150 2.02 -0.84 -30.55
N GLU A 151 1.77 -1.79 -31.42
CA GLU A 151 0.84 -1.67 -32.56
C GLU A 151 -0.14 -2.83 -32.56
N ILE A 152 -1.40 -2.55 -32.95
CA ILE A 152 -2.44 -3.56 -33.06
C ILE A 152 -2.06 -4.59 -34.12
N ASP A 153 -2.14 -5.86 -33.77
CA ASP A 153 -1.95 -6.97 -34.70
C ASP A 153 -3.24 -7.26 -35.47
N MET A 154 -3.27 -6.84 -36.73
CA MET A 154 -4.44 -6.97 -37.59
C MET A 154 -4.75 -8.43 -38.01
N GLU A 155 -3.81 -9.35 -37.79
CA GLU A 155 -4.02 -10.78 -38.04
C GLU A 155 -4.66 -11.52 -36.86
N ALA A 156 -4.52 -10.95 -35.66
CA ALA A 156 -5.13 -11.49 -34.46
C ALA A 156 -6.61 -11.10 -34.36
N ARG A 157 -7.41 -12.04 -33.88
CA ARG A 157 -8.82 -11.75 -33.59
C ARG A 157 -9.02 -10.85 -32.41
N PHE A 158 -8.13 -10.97 -31.42
CA PHE A 158 -8.16 -10.18 -30.19
C PHE A 158 -6.77 -9.57 -29.92
N ASN A 159 -6.75 -8.32 -29.53
CA ASN A 159 -5.57 -7.61 -29.08
C ASN A 159 -5.73 -7.21 -27.60
N VAL A 160 -4.88 -7.73 -26.73
CA VAL A 160 -4.87 -7.42 -25.29
C VAL A 160 -3.54 -6.79 -24.93
N LEU A 161 -3.59 -5.72 -24.16
CA LEU A 161 -2.38 -5.07 -23.61
C LEU A 161 -2.27 -5.40 -22.12
N THR A 162 -1.07 -5.74 -21.66
CA THR A 162 -0.76 -5.81 -20.23
C THR A 162 0.48 -4.98 -19.91
N LEU A 163 0.40 -4.20 -18.83
CA LEU A 163 1.50 -3.39 -18.34
C LEU A 163 1.33 -3.06 -16.84
N HIS A 164 2.43 -2.62 -16.22
CA HIS A 164 2.46 -2.26 -14.80
C HIS A 164 2.87 -0.80 -14.63
N GLY A 165 1.94 0.05 -14.17
CA GLY A 165 2.17 1.48 -14.01
C GLY A 165 0.92 2.29 -13.71
N VAL A 166 1.09 3.59 -13.57
CA VAL A 166 0.07 4.57 -13.19
C VAL A 166 -0.50 5.25 -14.41
N VAL A 167 -1.82 5.25 -14.58
CA VAL A 167 -2.45 6.02 -15.65
C VAL A 167 -2.28 7.52 -15.40
N SER A 168 -1.65 8.21 -16.37
CA SER A 168 -1.32 9.64 -16.27
C SER A 168 -2.54 10.52 -16.03
N GLY A 169 -2.38 11.52 -15.18
CA GLY A 169 -3.42 12.52 -14.89
C GLY A 169 -4.42 12.12 -13.81
N ILE A 170 -4.35 10.92 -13.26
CA ILE A 170 -5.25 10.43 -12.19
C ILE A 170 -4.41 10.20 -10.93
N LYS A 171 -4.35 11.23 -10.06
CA LYS A 171 -3.55 11.19 -8.82
C LYS A 171 -3.91 10.06 -7.87
N GLU A 172 -5.16 9.60 -7.92
CA GLU A 172 -5.68 8.53 -7.07
C GLU A 172 -5.00 7.17 -7.33
N PHE A 173 -4.41 6.99 -8.51
CA PHE A 173 -3.74 5.75 -8.89
C PHE A 173 -2.26 5.69 -8.48
N SER A 174 -1.69 6.82 -8.03
CA SER A 174 -0.34 6.82 -7.48
C SER A 174 -0.34 6.17 -6.08
N MET A 175 0.57 5.23 -5.88
CA MET A 175 0.83 4.61 -4.58
C MET A 175 1.89 5.38 -3.77
N GLY A 176 2.43 6.47 -4.35
CA GLY A 176 3.47 7.30 -3.73
C GLY A 176 4.86 6.67 -3.77
N GLU A 177 5.10 5.79 -4.71
CA GLU A 177 6.39 5.11 -4.88
C GLU A 177 7.32 5.89 -5.81
N LEU A 178 8.62 5.90 -5.49
CA LEU A 178 9.63 6.66 -6.25
C LEU A 178 9.86 6.15 -7.69
N SER A 179 9.40 4.95 -8.00
CA SER A 179 9.63 4.26 -9.28
C SER A 179 8.38 4.10 -10.13
N GLU A 180 7.33 4.88 -9.87
CA GLU A 180 6.10 4.82 -10.67
C GLU A 180 6.34 5.22 -12.12
N LEU A 181 5.82 4.41 -13.05
CA LEU A 181 5.89 4.67 -14.48
C LEU A 181 4.51 5.13 -14.98
N GLU A 182 4.49 6.25 -15.68
CA GLU A 182 3.26 6.84 -16.19
C GLU A 182 2.84 6.25 -17.53
N VAL A 183 1.58 5.82 -17.59
CA VAL A 183 0.91 5.26 -18.78
C VAL A 183 0.03 6.32 -19.40
N PRO A 184 0.30 6.80 -20.61
CA PRO A 184 -0.53 7.79 -21.27
C PRO A 184 -1.87 7.17 -21.69
N SER A 185 -2.99 7.82 -21.35
CA SER A 185 -4.34 7.34 -21.70
C SER A 185 -4.58 7.26 -23.22
N SER A 186 -3.81 8.00 -24.02
CA SER A 186 -3.86 7.91 -25.49
C SER A 186 -3.51 6.52 -26.01
N LEU A 187 -2.74 5.72 -25.25
CA LEU A 187 -2.41 4.35 -25.60
C LEU A 187 -3.65 3.46 -25.73
N PHE A 188 -4.64 3.67 -24.87
CA PHE A 188 -5.87 2.86 -24.81
C PHE A 188 -6.75 3.05 -26.06
N LYS A 189 -6.60 4.17 -26.75
CA LYS A 189 -7.34 4.50 -27.99
C LYS A 189 -6.83 3.75 -29.23
N LYS A 190 -5.76 2.95 -29.12
CA LYS A 190 -5.21 2.18 -30.25
C LYS A 190 -6.12 1.05 -30.72
N GLY A 191 -7.16 0.64 -29.94
CA GLY A 191 -8.14 -0.36 -30.34
C GLY A 191 -7.93 -1.74 -29.71
N PHE A 192 -7.43 -1.82 -28.49
CA PHE A 192 -7.36 -3.06 -27.73
C PHE A 192 -8.74 -3.57 -27.34
N ASP A 193 -8.94 -4.88 -27.34
CA ASP A 193 -10.14 -5.52 -26.80
C ASP A 193 -10.19 -5.49 -25.29
N TYR A 194 -9.01 -5.51 -24.62
CA TYR A 194 -8.85 -5.39 -23.17
C TYR A 194 -7.46 -4.88 -22.81
N VAL A 195 -7.39 -4.07 -21.75
CA VAL A 195 -6.14 -3.61 -21.17
C VAL A 195 -6.07 -4.03 -19.70
N ALA A 196 -5.09 -4.86 -19.39
CA ALA A 196 -4.82 -5.41 -18.06
C ALA A 196 -3.71 -4.61 -17.35
N LEU A 197 -4.08 -3.77 -16.37
CA LEU A 197 -3.17 -2.92 -15.63
C LEU A 197 -2.83 -3.52 -14.25
N GLY A 198 -1.56 -3.48 -13.85
CA GLY A 198 -1.11 -3.67 -12.48
C GLY A 198 -0.56 -2.40 -11.86
N HIS A 199 -0.22 -2.42 -10.58
CA HIS A 199 0.31 -1.38 -9.73
C HIS A 199 -0.73 -0.79 -8.74
N TYR A 200 -1.94 -0.50 -9.18
CA TYR A 200 -2.97 0.04 -8.30
C TYR A 200 -3.77 -1.08 -7.64
N HIS A 201 -3.66 -1.20 -6.31
CA HIS A 201 -4.16 -2.35 -5.55
C HIS A 201 -5.68 -2.44 -5.43
N ARG A 202 -6.45 -1.45 -5.91
CA ARG A 202 -7.91 -1.47 -5.89
C ARG A 202 -8.45 -1.89 -7.26
N TYR A 203 -9.38 -2.86 -7.30
CA TYR A 203 -10.15 -3.12 -8.51
C TYR A 203 -10.81 -1.84 -9.00
N THR A 204 -10.47 -1.43 -10.22
CA THR A 204 -10.94 -0.15 -10.77
C THR A 204 -11.05 -0.23 -12.27
N GLN A 205 -12.20 0.17 -12.79
CA GLN A 205 -12.40 0.45 -14.20
C GLN A 205 -11.87 1.85 -14.51
N VAL A 206 -10.94 1.95 -15.44
CA VAL A 206 -10.35 3.23 -15.91
C VAL A 206 -11.11 3.73 -17.14
N GLU A 207 -11.32 2.86 -18.13
CA GLU A 207 -12.14 3.07 -19.31
C GLU A 207 -12.98 1.78 -19.58
N GLU A 208 -13.82 1.77 -20.62
CA GLU A 208 -14.74 0.66 -20.89
C GLU A 208 -14.08 -0.73 -20.87
N ASN A 209 -12.84 -0.81 -21.40
CA ASN A 209 -12.07 -2.06 -21.53
C ASN A 209 -10.70 -1.99 -20.82
N VAL A 210 -10.48 -1.04 -19.93
CA VAL A 210 -9.21 -0.77 -19.22
C VAL A 210 -9.39 -0.92 -17.71
N TYR A 211 -8.71 -1.88 -17.12
CA TYR A 211 -8.92 -2.23 -15.71
C TYR A 211 -7.62 -2.45 -14.95
N TYR A 212 -7.58 -1.95 -13.72
CA TYR A 212 -6.74 -2.51 -12.66
C TYR A 212 -7.49 -3.68 -12.01
N SER A 213 -6.88 -4.86 -11.95
CA SER A 213 -7.48 -6.00 -11.22
C SER A 213 -7.45 -5.81 -9.71
N GLY A 214 -6.55 -4.98 -9.23
CA GLY A 214 -6.24 -4.86 -7.82
C GLY A 214 -5.45 -6.04 -7.26
N SER A 215 -5.08 -5.97 -6.00
CA SER A 215 -4.34 -7.02 -5.29
C SER A 215 -5.27 -8.14 -4.79
N THR A 216 -4.70 -9.30 -4.48
CA THR A 216 -5.46 -10.44 -3.93
C THR A 216 -5.65 -10.39 -2.42
N GLU A 217 -4.85 -9.62 -1.71
CA GLU A 217 -4.98 -9.35 -0.28
C GLU A 217 -4.58 -7.88 -0.01
N ARG A 218 -5.03 -7.32 1.11
CA ARG A 218 -4.65 -5.96 1.54
C ARG A 218 -3.25 -5.97 2.11
N VAL A 219 -2.37 -5.15 1.58
CA VAL A 219 -0.98 -5.02 2.05
C VAL A 219 -0.77 -3.81 2.97
N SER A 220 -1.70 -2.86 2.96
CA SER A 220 -1.63 -1.64 3.77
C SER A 220 -2.97 -1.24 4.39
N MET A 221 -2.92 -0.36 5.40
CA MET A 221 -4.14 0.23 5.99
C MET A 221 -4.86 1.22 5.05
N ALA A 222 -4.24 1.66 3.98
CA ALA A 222 -4.89 2.50 2.97
C ALA A 222 -5.95 1.72 2.18
N GLU A 223 -5.88 0.40 2.21
CA GLU A 223 -6.77 -0.50 1.48
C GLU A 223 -8.00 -0.95 2.30
N LEU A 224 -8.20 -0.32 3.45
CA LEU A 224 -9.39 -0.57 4.29
C LEU A 224 -10.68 -0.37 3.48
N GLY A 225 -11.61 -1.33 3.60
CA GLY A 225 -12.89 -1.33 2.90
C GLY A 225 -12.84 -1.74 1.42
N GLN A 226 -11.66 -2.03 0.87
CA GLN A 226 -11.54 -2.52 -0.51
C GLN A 226 -11.80 -4.02 -0.58
N GLU A 227 -12.54 -4.45 -1.58
CA GLU A 227 -12.62 -5.85 -1.98
C GLU A 227 -11.36 -6.24 -2.76
N LYS A 228 -10.92 -7.48 -2.59
CA LYS A 228 -9.71 -8.04 -3.18
C LYS A 228 -10.07 -9.25 -4.03
N GLY A 229 -9.32 -9.44 -5.12
CA GLY A 229 -9.64 -10.53 -6.04
C GLY A 229 -8.93 -10.46 -7.37
N PHE A 230 -9.63 -10.85 -8.43
CA PHE A 230 -9.15 -10.85 -9.81
C PHE A 230 -10.30 -10.66 -10.80
N VAL A 231 -9.99 -10.39 -12.06
CA VAL A 231 -10.98 -10.11 -13.11
C VAL A 231 -11.04 -11.28 -14.10
N GLU A 232 -12.25 -11.75 -14.39
CA GLU A 232 -12.56 -12.63 -15.51
C GLU A 232 -13.09 -11.80 -16.68
N VAL A 233 -12.57 -12.01 -17.88
CA VAL A 233 -12.96 -11.31 -19.11
C VAL A 233 -13.34 -12.30 -20.18
N ASN A 234 -14.52 -12.14 -20.78
CA ASN A 234 -14.89 -12.81 -22.01
C ASN A 234 -14.69 -11.86 -23.19
N LEU A 235 -13.59 -12.02 -23.91
CA LEU A 235 -13.23 -11.13 -25.03
C LEU A 235 -14.28 -11.13 -26.15
N SER A 236 -15.05 -12.21 -26.33
CA SER A 236 -16.06 -12.31 -27.41
C SER A 236 -17.36 -11.57 -27.05
N SER A 237 -17.84 -11.68 -25.80
CA SER A 237 -19.05 -11.00 -25.33
C SER A 237 -18.75 -9.64 -24.68
N LYS A 238 -17.47 -9.31 -24.45
CA LYS A 238 -17.01 -8.14 -23.69
C LYS A 238 -17.51 -8.10 -22.24
N GLU A 239 -17.91 -9.25 -21.72
CA GLU A 239 -18.34 -9.38 -20.34
C GLU A 239 -17.13 -9.39 -19.40
N ILE A 240 -17.18 -8.54 -18.37
CA ILE A 240 -16.14 -8.39 -17.37
C ILE A 240 -16.76 -8.67 -16.01
N LYS A 241 -16.12 -9.56 -15.25
CA LYS A 241 -16.61 -9.98 -13.93
C LYS A 241 -15.46 -9.95 -12.92
N PHE A 242 -15.66 -9.25 -11.81
CA PHE A 242 -14.75 -9.30 -10.67
C PHE A 242 -15.09 -10.48 -9.75
N HIS A 243 -14.09 -11.28 -9.42
CA HIS A 243 -14.19 -12.38 -8.48
C HIS A 243 -13.49 -12.02 -7.18
N THR A 244 -14.25 -11.95 -6.10
CA THR A 244 -13.70 -11.64 -4.77
C THR A 244 -12.97 -12.86 -4.19
N VAL A 245 -11.85 -12.59 -3.54
CA VAL A 245 -11.08 -13.58 -2.77
C VAL A 245 -11.25 -13.27 -1.28
N PRO A 246 -11.59 -14.25 -0.44
CA PRO A 246 -11.65 -14.06 1.01
C PRO A 246 -10.29 -13.62 1.58
N THR A 247 -10.30 -12.53 2.32
CA THR A 247 -9.11 -11.90 2.91
C THR A 247 -9.23 -11.81 4.42
N ARG A 248 -8.12 -11.48 5.12
CA ARG A 248 -8.17 -11.18 6.55
C ARG A 248 -9.14 -10.03 6.82
N PRO A 249 -10.08 -10.16 7.78
CA PRO A 249 -10.97 -9.06 8.13
C PRO A 249 -10.20 -7.82 8.57
N MET A 250 -10.55 -6.67 7.95
CA MET A 250 -10.02 -5.35 8.28
C MET A 250 -11.19 -4.43 8.57
N ILE A 251 -11.23 -3.85 9.77
CA ILE A 251 -12.35 -3.04 10.25
C ILE A 251 -11.88 -1.69 10.78
N GLU A 252 -12.72 -0.68 10.65
CA GLU A 252 -12.56 0.62 11.30
C GLU A 252 -13.63 0.76 12.38
N LEU A 253 -13.21 1.02 13.60
CA LEU A 253 -14.12 1.31 14.72
C LEU A 253 -14.61 2.76 14.64
N PRO A 254 -15.77 3.09 15.21
CA PRO A 254 -16.25 4.45 15.30
C PRO A 254 -15.19 5.38 15.92
N GLN A 255 -15.05 6.58 15.34
CA GLN A 255 -14.09 7.57 15.79
C GLN A 255 -14.48 8.13 17.17
N ILE A 256 -13.50 8.33 18.04
CA ILE A 256 -13.66 8.99 19.33
C ILE A 256 -13.29 10.47 19.20
N TYR A 257 -14.17 11.36 19.66
CA TYR A 257 -13.89 12.78 19.80
C TYR A 257 -13.48 13.08 21.24
N ALA A 258 -12.23 13.46 21.45
CA ALA A 258 -11.65 13.62 22.78
C ALA A 258 -11.67 15.07 23.30
N GLU A 259 -12.28 16.01 22.56
CA GLU A 259 -12.42 17.40 23.03
C GLU A 259 -13.29 17.48 24.30
N GLY A 260 -12.76 18.10 25.33
CA GLY A 260 -13.43 18.26 26.64
C GLY A 260 -13.43 17.02 27.53
N LYS A 261 -12.81 15.91 27.10
CA LYS A 261 -12.68 14.68 27.89
C LYS A 261 -11.36 14.62 28.62
N ASN A 262 -11.38 13.96 29.78
CA ASN A 262 -10.16 13.60 30.49
C ASN A 262 -9.61 12.24 30.03
N GLN A 263 -8.45 11.85 30.54
CA GLN A 263 -7.76 10.63 30.17
C GLN A 263 -8.55 9.34 30.46
N ASP A 264 -9.31 9.32 31.56
CA ASP A 264 -10.05 8.14 31.97
C ASP A 264 -11.30 7.96 31.10
N GLU A 265 -11.97 9.05 30.72
CA GLU A 265 -13.10 9.04 29.79
C GLU A 265 -12.67 8.56 28.40
N VAL A 266 -11.53 9.03 27.89
CA VAL A 266 -10.98 8.56 26.60
C VAL A 266 -10.64 7.07 26.66
N LEU A 267 -9.98 6.63 27.73
CA LEU A 267 -9.62 5.22 27.92
C LEU A 267 -10.85 4.33 27.98
N GLN A 268 -11.88 4.76 28.74
CA GLN A 268 -13.14 4.01 28.88
C GLN A 268 -13.86 3.86 27.53
N GLU A 269 -13.95 4.93 26.72
CA GLU A 269 -14.56 4.83 25.39
C GLU A 269 -13.80 3.89 24.45
N VAL A 270 -12.45 3.90 24.51
CA VAL A 270 -11.65 2.93 23.75
C VAL A 270 -11.97 1.51 24.21
N GLU A 271 -12.07 1.28 25.51
CA GLU A 271 -12.40 -0.04 26.09
C GLU A 271 -13.80 -0.48 25.67
N ASP A 272 -14.80 0.39 25.80
CA ASP A 272 -16.19 0.11 25.42
C ASP A 272 -16.32 -0.25 23.93
N LEU A 273 -15.63 0.50 23.03
CA LEU A 273 -15.62 0.19 21.61
C LEU A 273 -14.96 -1.15 21.29
N ILE A 274 -13.87 -1.47 21.99
CA ILE A 274 -13.19 -2.77 21.81
C ILE A 274 -14.08 -3.91 22.31
N GLN A 275 -14.77 -3.75 23.46
CA GLN A 275 -15.66 -4.76 24.00
C GLN A 275 -16.93 -4.95 23.17
N ALA A 276 -17.46 -3.87 22.58
CA ALA A 276 -18.64 -3.92 21.72
C ALA A 276 -18.38 -4.54 20.34
N ASN A 277 -17.11 -4.70 19.94
CA ASN A 277 -16.72 -5.19 18.62
C ASN A 277 -15.81 -6.41 18.75
N ASP A 278 -16.04 -7.42 17.93
CA ASP A 278 -15.13 -8.54 17.82
C ASP A 278 -13.87 -8.10 17.05
N ILE A 279 -12.76 -7.89 17.80
CA ILE A 279 -11.46 -7.49 17.23
C ILE A 279 -10.49 -8.67 17.08
N LYS A 280 -10.85 -9.84 17.59
CA LYS A 280 -9.95 -11.00 17.65
C LYS A 280 -9.45 -11.37 16.25
N ASP A 281 -8.14 -11.51 16.12
CA ASP A 281 -7.43 -11.88 14.89
C ASP A 281 -7.72 -10.99 13.68
N LYS A 282 -8.33 -9.82 13.87
CA LYS A 282 -8.62 -8.83 12.82
C LYS A 282 -7.54 -7.75 12.77
N ILE A 283 -7.50 -7.05 11.65
CA ILE A 283 -6.78 -5.80 11.49
C ILE A 283 -7.77 -4.68 11.81
N VAL A 284 -7.46 -3.85 12.79
CA VAL A 284 -8.39 -2.86 13.35
C VAL A 284 -7.80 -1.47 13.28
N ARG A 285 -8.61 -0.48 12.88
CA ARG A 285 -8.29 0.95 13.00
C ARG A 285 -9.23 1.62 13.98
N LEU A 286 -8.69 2.45 14.86
CA LEU A 286 -9.44 3.37 15.71
C LEU A 286 -8.75 4.74 15.69
N LYS A 287 -9.53 5.80 15.44
CA LYS A 287 -9.07 7.18 15.48
C LYS A 287 -9.61 7.87 16.72
N VAL A 288 -8.75 8.53 17.46
CA VAL A 288 -9.09 9.44 18.55
C VAL A 288 -8.68 10.84 18.12
N THR A 289 -9.65 11.71 17.85
CA THR A 289 -9.41 13.04 17.29
C THR A 289 -9.67 14.13 18.30
N GLN A 290 -9.13 15.34 18.04
CA GLN A 290 -9.25 16.50 18.89
C GLN A 290 -8.78 16.26 20.34
N ILE A 291 -7.78 15.38 20.55
CA ILE A 291 -7.25 15.08 21.86
C ILE A 291 -6.33 16.23 22.35
N PRO A 292 -6.63 16.85 23.52
CA PRO A 292 -5.72 17.83 24.09
C PRO A 292 -4.35 17.22 24.44
N ALA A 293 -3.27 17.99 24.25
CA ALA A 293 -1.90 17.48 24.46
C ALA A 293 -1.69 16.92 25.87
N HIS A 294 -2.23 17.57 26.92
CA HIS A 294 -2.12 17.13 28.31
C HIS A 294 -2.86 15.79 28.54
N VAL A 295 -4.03 15.59 27.93
CA VAL A 295 -4.79 14.34 28.03
C VAL A 295 -4.01 13.20 27.35
N TYR A 296 -3.49 13.44 26.13
CA TYR A 296 -2.68 12.45 25.41
C TYR A 296 -1.46 12.01 26.25
N ASN A 297 -0.74 12.96 26.84
CA ASN A 297 0.46 12.68 27.63
C ASN A 297 0.17 11.91 28.95
N SER A 298 -1.07 12.00 29.44
CA SER A 298 -1.54 11.33 30.67
C SER A 298 -2.18 9.96 30.41
N LEU A 299 -2.37 9.54 29.13
CA LEU A 299 -3.00 8.26 28.80
C LEU A 299 -2.19 7.07 29.34
N ASN A 300 -2.90 6.07 29.84
CA ASN A 300 -2.30 4.79 30.23
C ASN A 300 -2.04 3.92 29.00
N PHE A 301 -0.90 4.15 28.33
CA PHE A 301 -0.51 3.38 27.12
C PHE A 301 -0.30 1.89 27.38
N ARG A 302 0.02 1.48 28.61
CA ARG A 302 0.11 0.07 28.99
C ARG A 302 -1.26 -0.58 28.91
N ARG A 303 -2.28 0.04 29.50
CA ARG A 303 -3.67 -0.44 29.43
C ARG A 303 -4.17 -0.50 27.99
N LEU A 304 -3.91 0.56 27.20
CA LEU A 304 -4.24 0.57 25.77
C LEU A 304 -3.56 -0.58 25.01
N SER A 305 -2.33 -0.94 25.36
CA SER A 305 -1.62 -2.07 24.75
C SER A 305 -2.25 -3.42 25.10
N GLU A 306 -2.73 -3.57 26.34
CA GLU A 306 -3.44 -4.78 26.80
C GLU A 306 -4.78 -4.95 26.08
N LEU A 307 -5.56 -3.88 25.97
CA LEU A 307 -6.89 -3.90 25.31
C LEU A 307 -6.85 -4.33 23.85
N LYS A 308 -5.84 -3.90 23.11
CA LYS A 308 -5.71 -4.22 21.67
C LYS A 308 -4.96 -5.53 21.37
N ALA A 309 -4.54 -6.28 22.41
CA ALA A 309 -3.68 -7.46 22.24
C ALA A 309 -4.34 -8.62 21.46
N GLU A 310 -5.66 -8.73 21.48
CA GLU A 310 -6.41 -9.79 20.76
C GLU A 310 -6.43 -9.55 19.25
N ALA A 311 -6.39 -8.29 18.79
CA ALA A 311 -6.31 -7.99 17.36
C ALA A 311 -5.00 -8.52 16.76
N LEU A 312 -5.02 -8.93 15.51
CA LEU A 312 -3.80 -9.24 14.77
C LEU A 312 -2.90 -8.00 14.65
N TYR A 313 -3.53 -6.88 14.31
CA TYR A 313 -2.91 -5.57 14.25
C TYR A 313 -3.93 -4.51 14.67
N PHE A 314 -3.50 -3.52 15.45
CA PHE A 314 -4.36 -2.44 15.89
C PHE A 314 -3.70 -1.08 15.61
N ASP A 315 -4.23 -0.36 14.61
CA ASP A 315 -3.82 0.99 14.21
C ASP A 315 -4.62 2.01 15.06
N LEU A 316 -4.11 2.33 16.26
CA LEU A 316 -4.66 3.36 17.13
C LEU A 316 -3.99 4.70 16.82
N ARG A 317 -4.75 5.63 16.23
CA ARG A 317 -4.27 6.95 15.84
C ARG A 317 -4.84 8.03 16.72
N PHE A 318 -3.94 8.92 17.19
CA PHE A 318 -4.32 10.10 17.93
C PHE A 318 -4.05 11.35 17.08
N GLU A 319 -5.11 12.12 16.81
CA GLU A 319 -5.03 13.41 16.15
C GLU A 319 -5.18 14.48 17.24
N LYS A 320 -4.07 15.16 17.54
CA LYS A 320 -4.05 16.22 18.57
C LYS A 320 -4.91 17.38 18.11
N LYS A 321 -5.61 18.01 19.07
CA LYS A 321 -6.27 19.29 18.85
C LYS A 321 -5.21 20.30 18.43
N GLU A 322 -5.40 20.96 17.27
CA GLU A 322 -4.57 22.11 16.92
C GLU A 322 -4.79 23.19 17.99
N GLU A 323 -3.86 23.33 18.89
CA GLU A 323 -3.75 24.56 19.64
C GLU A 323 -3.49 25.64 18.59
N LYS A 324 -4.43 26.57 18.41
CA LYS A 324 -4.11 27.80 17.70
C LYS A 324 -2.89 28.33 18.43
N GLU A 325 -1.72 28.14 17.85
CA GLU A 325 -0.54 28.87 18.27
C GLU A 325 -1.04 30.31 18.37
N LYS A 326 -1.12 30.84 19.60
CA LYS A 326 -1.10 32.28 19.75
C LYS A 326 0.17 32.64 19.00
N ASN A 327 0.00 33.11 17.77
CA ASN A 327 1.07 33.63 16.96
C ASN A 327 1.80 34.67 17.84
N PHE A 328 2.73 34.17 18.62
CA PHE A 328 3.87 35.00 18.99
C PHE A 328 4.61 35.22 17.67
N THR A 329 4.15 36.18 16.92
CA THR A 329 4.99 36.82 15.91
C THR A 329 6.13 37.46 16.69
N ALA A 330 7.05 36.61 17.16
CA ALA A 330 8.36 37.05 17.59
C ALA A 330 9.04 37.66 16.35
N LYS A 331 8.79 38.92 16.12
CA LYS A 331 9.80 39.78 15.53
C LYS A 331 10.87 39.89 16.60
N THR A 332 11.69 38.89 16.73
CA THR A 332 12.84 38.84 17.59
C THR A 332 13.84 39.87 17.09
N SER A 333 13.75 41.08 17.63
CA SER A 333 14.92 41.90 17.83
C SER A 333 15.49 41.50 19.19
N ILE A 334 16.71 41.04 19.22
CA ILE A 334 17.45 40.57 20.43
C ILE A 334 17.43 41.60 21.56
N GLY A 335 17.04 42.85 21.32
CA GLY A 335 16.83 43.89 22.29
C GLY A 335 15.64 43.79 23.23
N LYS A 336 14.69 42.87 22.99
CA LYS A 336 13.44 42.72 23.78
C LYS A 336 13.39 41.47 24.67
N LEU A 337 14.40 40.60 24.62
CA LEU A 337 14.39 39.33 25.37
C LEU A 337 14.25 39.55 26.90
N ALA A 338 14.91 40.55 27.42
CA ALA A 338 14.84 40.92 28.85
C ALA A 338 13.46 41.46 29.25
N GLU A 339 12.81 42.22 28.36
CA GLU A 339 11.46 42.75 28.59
C GLU A 339 10.43 41.64 28.52
N GLU A 340 10.55 40.75 27.53
CA GLU A 340 9.66 39.59 27.34
C GLU A 340 9.79 38.60 28.50
N PHE A 341 11.01 38.33 28.99
CA PHE A 341 11.26 37.50 30.15
C PHE A 341 10.62 38.10 31.41
N SER A 342 10.76 39.40 31.61
CA SER A 342 10.16 40.11 32.74
C SER A 342 8.63 40.10 32.68
N GLN A 343 8.04 40.22 31.48
CA GLN A 343 6.59 40.12 31.28
C GLN A 343 6.07 38.70 31.50
N TYR A 344 6.79 37.69 30.99
CA TYR A 344 6.46 36.26 31.17
C TYR A 344 6.41 35.91 32.67
N LEU A 345 7.38 36.37 33.47
CA LEU A 345 7.40 36.10 34.89
C LEU A 345 6.26 36.76 35.69
N LYS A 346 5.66 37.87 35.19
CA LYS A 346 4.48 38.48 35.83
C LYS A 346 3.26 37.59 35.77
N ASP A 347 3.08 36.91 34.66
CA ASP A 347 1.89 36.11 34.37
C ASP A 347 2.01 34.64 34.84
N TYR A 348 3.21 34.22 35.29
CA TYR A 348 3.49 32.86 35.74
C TYR A 348 3.30 32.70 37.26
N VAL A 349 2.48 31.73 37.66
CA VAL A 349 2.29 31.39 39.09
C VAL A 349 3.34 30.36 39.50
N ILE A 350 4.24 30.73 40.41
CA ILE A 350 5.28 29.82 40.93
C ILE A 350 5.05 29.70 42.43
N GLU A 351 4.79 28.51 42.93
CA GLU A 351 4.41 28.27 44.31
C GLU A 351 5.59 28.28 45.32
N ASP A 352 6.83 27.98 44.88
CA ASP A 352 7.97 27.76 45.82
C ASP A 352 9.23 28.61 45.60
N LEU A 353 9.23 29.57 44.68
CA LEU A 353 10.40 30.42 44.39
C LEU A 353 10.05 31.92 44.48
N LYS A 354 10.96 32.72 45.11
CA LYS A 354 10.81 34.18 45.13
C LYS A 354 10.97 34.73 43.69
N LYS A 355 9.88 35.20 43.09
CA LYS A 355 9.83 35.76 41.72
C LYS A 355 10.93 36.80 41.47
N ASP A 356 11.19 37.67 42.45
CA ASP A 356 12.20 38.72 42.34
C ASP A 356 13.62 38.16 42.13
N LYS A 357 13.95 37.06 42.83
CA LYS A 357 15.25 36.40 42.67
C LYS A 357 15.40 35.70 41.34
N LEU A 358 14.31 35.13 40.82
CA LEU A 358 14.29 34.49 39.52
C LEU A 358 14.41 35.49 38.37
N GLN A 359 13.76 36.66 38.53
CA GLN A 359 13.86 37.76 37.59
C GLN A 359 15.28 38.33 37.53
N GLU A 360 15.88 38.57 38.70
CA GLU A 360 17.27 39.08 38.81
C GLU A 360 18.27 38.12 38.15
N LEU A 361 18.17 36.81 38.45
CA LEU A 361 19.05 35.79 37.89
C LEU A 361 18.86 35.66 36.36
N GLY A 362 17.64 35.63 35.87
CA GLY A 362 17.35 35.52 34.47
C GLY A 362 17.84 36.72 33.66
N LEU A 363 17.61 37.94 34.15
CA LEU A 363 18.12 39.15 33.53
C LEU A 363 19.66 39.20 33.51
N LYS A 364 20.29 38.69 34.56
CA LYS A 364 21.76 38.58 34.63
C LYS A 364 22.28 37.61 33.54
N TYR A 365 21.71 36.43 33.39
CA TYR A 365 22.10 35.48 32.31
C TYR A 365 21.88 36.03 30.92
N ILE A 366 20.78 36.77 30.71
CA ILE A 366 20.48 37.38 29.39
C ILE A 366 21.53 38.48 29.07
N SER A 367 22.01 39.24 30.08
CA SER A 367 23.05 40.27 29.89
C SER A 367 24.44 39.67 29.68
N GLU A 368 24.81 38.63 30.43
CA GLU A 368 26.13 37.95 30.32
C GLU A 368 26.30 37.29 28.94
N LYS A 369 25.26 36.67 28.40
CA LYS A 369 25.30 36.07 27.04
C LYS A 369 25.43 37.13 25.97
N ARG A 370 24.99 38.33 26.18
CA ARG A 370 25.10 39.45 25.23
C ARG A 370 26.52 40.00 25.14
N GLU A 371 27.26 39.95 26.24
CA GLU A 371 28.67 40.39 26.27
C GLU A 371 29.64 39.33 25.67
N GLU A 372 29.24 38.05 25.57
CA GLU A 372 30.02 36.99 24.96
C GLU A 372 29.83 36.92 23.40
N GLU A 373 28.82 37.57 22.83
CA GLU A 373 28.50 37.60 21.41
C GLU A 373 28.88 38.91 20.68
N GLU A 374 29.32 39.95 21.41
CA GLU A 374 29.94 41.18 20.90
C GLU A 374 31.48 41.09 20.94
#